data_5f0569e1ea98f407b99beb67bc54dc4f
#
_entry.id   5f0569e1ea98f407b99beb67bc54dc4f
#
_cell.length_a   1.000
_cell.length_b   1.000
_cell.length_c   1.000
_cell.angle_alpha   90.00
_cell.angle_beta   90.00
_cell.angle_gamma   90.00
#
_symmetry.space_group_name_H-M   'P 1'
#
loop_
_entity.id
_entity.type
_entity.pdbx_description
1 polymer ?
#
loop_
_entity_poly.entity_id
_entity_poly.type
_entity_poly.pdbx_seq_one_letter_code
_entity_poly.pdbx_strand_id
1 'polypeptide(L)'
;MRHFWIAGLVGLVACGGDKDAEGTDTGGGTTDPTGCTNSISETFPADGTADAYYRTGVEFTLLTAEADATIAVVDGAGAAVAGTSMVEGNVVMWMPSAPLAAATAYTATLSYSCDDASISFTTSDVGAPIGDSASLVGNVYALPLTEGRFVEPPGVGEILSGLLTVGVLIEVTSADASAITMMGAVAAESDPNAQDLCTETIDFPTAADFSENPYFQVGPDDTVISVAGISIAIDDLAISGAFSPNGDAIEGAALSGSIDTRPLVPLVAEGQGDDGVCNLVATFGIPCIECADGSGPYCLALKVDSMSADQVPGGDVVQRTADDVANDPTCSGT
;
A
#
# COMPACT_ATOMS: atom_id res chain seq x y z
N MET A 1 -18.65 -7.60 30.38
CA MET A 1 -17.66 -8.14 31.33
C MET A 1 -17.42 -9.62 31.02
N ARG A 2 -16.38 -9.91 30.29
CA ARG A 2 -15.80 -11.27 30.18
C ARG A 2 -14.28 -11.12 30.07
N HIS A 3 -13.61 -11.48 31.14
CA HIS A 3 -12.14 -11.50 31.23
C HIS A 3 -11.61 -12.71 30.47
N PHE A 4 -10.74 -12.48 29.49
CA PHE A 4 -9.91 -13.54 28.91
C PHE A 4 -8.53 -13.48 29.57
N TRP A 5 -8.18 -14.55 30.25
CA TRP A 5 -6.85 -14.81 30.79
C TRP A 5 -6.01 -15.48 29.70
N ILE A 6 -4.89 -14.88 29.35
CA ILE A 6 -3.85 -15.55 28.56
C ILE A 6 -2.79 -16.04 29.53
N ALA A 7 -2.71 -17.37 29.70
CA ALA A 7 -1.68 -18.04 30.47
C ALA A 7 -0.44 -18.21 29.56
N GLY A 8 0.64 -17.50 29.89
CA GLY A 8 1.95 -17.70 29.28
C GLY A 8 2.59 -18.98 29.75
N LEU A 9 2.99 -19.87 28.85
CA LEU A 9 3.80 -21.05 29.13
C LEU A 9 5.27 -20.72 28.86
N VAL A 10 6.05 -20.52 29.95
CA VAL A 10 7.51 -20.42 29.90
C VAL A 10 8.07 -21.84 29.98
N GLY A 11 8.61 -22.34 28.89
CA GLY A 11 9.35 -23.57 28.83
C GLY A 11 10.83 -23.36 29.22
N LEU A 12 11.21 -23.80 30.41
CA LEU A 12 12.60 -23.92 30.83
C LEU A 12 13.20 -25.19 30.22
N VAL A 13 14.19 -25.03 29.33
CA VAL A 13 15.06 -26.13 28.91
C VAL A 13 16.33 -26.10 29.78
N ALA A 14 16.51 -27.13 30.60
CA ALA A 14 17.70 -27.33 31.39
C ALA A 14 18.84 -27.90 30.53
N CYS A 15 19.99 -27.22 30.52
CA CYS A 15 21.24 -27.74 29.99
C CYS A 15 21.88 -28.67 31.00
N GLY A 16 22.01 -29.96 30.66
CA GLY A 16 22.91 -30.89 31.34
C GLY A 16 24.30 -30.78 30.73
N GLY A 17 25.30 -30.57 31.56
CA GLY A 17 26.68 -30.48 31.14
C GLY A 17 27.31 -31.86 30.98
N ASP A 18 28.25 -31.95 30.05
CA ASP A 18 29.37 -32.90 30.11
C ASP A 18 30.65 -32.19 29.66
N LYS A 19 31.72 -32.50 30.37
CA LYS A 19 33.05 -31.91 30.27
C LYS A 19 33.91 -32.72 29.28
N ASP A 20 34.94 -32.00 28.82
CA ASP A 20 36.22 -32.47 28.27
C ASP A 20 36.29 -32.71 26.77
N ALA A 21 36.76 -31.68 26.07
CA ALA A 21 37.81 -31.82 25.05
C ALA A 21 38.46 -30.45 24.79
N GLU A 22 39.74 -30.31 25.14
CA GLU A 22 40.59 -29.21 24.64
C GLU A 22 40.69 -29.30 23.13
N GLY A 23 39.97 -28.43 22.45
CA GLY A 23 40.16 -28.11 21.04
C GLY A 23 40.52 -26.63 20.96
N THR A 24 41.72 -26.30 20.62
CA THR A 24 42.16 -24.97 20.17
C THR A 24 41.38 -24.63 18.92
N ASP A 25 40.19 -24.08 19.10
CA ASP A 25 39.44 -23.47 18.01
C ASP A 25 39.96 -22.04 17.83
N THR A 26 40.90 -21.93 16.91
CA THR A 26 41.21 -20.66 16.26
C THR A 26 39.98 -20.31 15.48
N GLY A 27 39.08 -19.54 16.11
CA GLY A 27 37.93 -18.89 15.50
C GLY A 27 38.43 -17.95 14.39
N GLY A 28 38.64 -18.52 13.23
CA GLY A 28 38.74 -17.77 11.99
C GLY A 28 37.37 -17.20 11.70
N GLY A 29 37.09 -16.02 12.21
CA GLY A 29 36.09 -15.15 11.60
C GLY A 29 36.50 -15.02 10.15
N THR A 30 35.73 -15.55 9.22
CA THR A 30 35.81 -15.22 7.82
C THR A 30 35.39 -13.76 7.71
N THR A 31 36.37 -12.85 7.92
CA THR A 31 36.24 -11.48 7.41
C THR A 31 36.12 -11.63 5.92
N ASP A 32 34.96 -11.28 5.37
CA ASP A 32 34.78 -11.06 3.95
C ASP A 32 35.99 -10.25 3.46
N PRO A 33 36.76 -10.74 2.46
CA PRO A 33 38.00 -10.09 2.02
C PRO A 33 37.77 -8.67 1.49
N THR A 34 36.54 -8.24 1.25
CA THR A 34 36.17 -6.90 0.77
C THR A 34 36.02 -5.87 1.89
N GLY A 35 35.94 -6.29 3.17
CA GLY A 35 35.73 -5.37 4.30
C GLY A 35 34.37 -4.67 4.29
N CYS A 36 33.40 -5.22 3.56
CA CYS A 36 32.07 -4.67 3.46
C CYS A 36 31.30 -4.81 4.78
N THR A 37 30.65 -3.74 5.22
CA THR A 37 29.88 -3.68 6.46
C THR A 37 28.39 -3.40 6.20
N ASN A 38 28.00 -3.09 4.95
CA ASN A 38 26.61 -2.86 4.58
C ASN A 38 25.95 -4.17 4.11
N SER A 39 24.64 -4.27 4.26
CA SER A 39 23.85 -5.41 3.78
C SER A 39 22.45 -4.97 3.40
N ILE A 40 21.78 -5.81 2.61
CA ILE A 40 20.38 -5.65 2.22
C ILE A 40 19.53 -6.21 3.34
N SER A 41 18.59 -5.42 3.84
CA SER A 41 17.61 -5.84 4.84
C SER A 41 16.30 -6.28 4.21
N GLU A 42 15.92 -5.69 3.07
CA GLU A 42 14.64 -5.94 2.41
C GLU A 42 14.74 -5.66 0.92
N THR A 43 13.91 -6.34 0.12
CA THR A 43 13.75 -6.09 -1.32
C THR A 43 12.29 -6.06 -1.70
N PHE A 44 11.97 -5.20 -2.68
CA PHE A 44 10.66 -5.17 -3.33
C PHE A 44 10.81 -5.06 -4.85
N PRO A 45 10.16 -5.95 -5.65
CA PRO A 45 9.51 -7.18 -5.20
C PRO A 45 10.47 -8.10 -4.43
N ALA A 46 9.93 -9.04 -3.63
CA ALA A 46 10.77 -10.06 -3.01
C ALA A 46 11.42 -10.94 -4.09
N ASP A 47 12.61 -11.47 -3.81
CA ASP A 47 13.26 -12.39 -4.75
C ASP A 47 12.38 -13.62 -5.01
N GLY A 48 12.19 -13.94 -6.29
CA GLY A 48 11.35 -15.05 -6.76
C GLY A 48 9.85 -14.73 -6.86
N THR A 49 9.42 -13.48 -6.67
CA THR A 49 8.01 -13.09 -6.89
C THR A 49 7.54 -13.47 -8.29
N ALA A 50 6.42 -14.18 -8.40
CA ALA A 50 5.90 -14.72 -9.67
C ALA A 50 4.75 -13.89 -10.27
N ASP A 51 4.24 -12.88 -9.54
CA ASP A 51 3.05 -12.10 -9.85
C ASP A 51 3.24 -10.61 -9.59
N ALA A 52 4.47 -10.11 -9.82
CA ALA A 52 4.76 -8.70 -9.64
C ALA A 52 3.89 -7.84 -10.57
N TYR A 53 3.40 -6.73 -10.04
CA TYR A 53 2.62 -5.79 -10.83
C TYR A 53 3.46 -5.16 -11.95
N TYR A 54 2.93 -5.10 -13.18
CA TYR A 54 3.69 -4.67 -14.36
C TYR A 54 4.12 -3.19 -14.39
N ARG A 55 3.61 -2.36 -13.47
CA ARG A 55 4.05 -0.98 -13.26
C ARG A 55 4.88 -0.81 -11.98
N THR A 56 5.28 -1.92 -11.37
CA THR A 56 6.07 -1.88 -10.14
C THR A 56 7.46 -1.30 -10.38
N GLY A 57 7.99 -0.62 -9.35
CA GLY A 57 9.41 -0.34 -9.23
C GLY A 57 10.17 -1.50 -8.59
N VAL A 58 11.47 -1.33 -8.44
CA VAL A 58 12.33 -2.23 -7.67
C VAL A 58 12.99 -1.43 -6.55
N GLU A 59 12.98 -1.98 -5.34
CA GLU A 59 13.58 -1.36 -4.17
C GLU A 59 14.52 -2.33 -3.47
N PHE A 60 15.65 -1.81 -3.00
CA PHE A 60 16.55 -2.48 -2.08
C PHE A 60 16.75 -1.59 -0.87
N THR A 61 16.39 -2.09 0.31
CA THR A 61 16.64 -1.41 1.58
C THR A 61 17.96 -1.88 2.16
N LEU A 62 18.89 -0.95 2.35
CA LEU A 62 20.19 -1.21 2.93
C LEU A 62 20.19 -0.96 4.43
N LEU A 63 21.14 -1.52 5.19
CA LEU A 63 21.31 -1.18 6.60
C LEU A 63 21.80 0.27 6.79
N THR A 64 22.60 0.76 5.86
CA THR A 64 23.13 2.12 5.87
C THR A 64 22.98 2.77 4.50
N ALA A 65 22.73 4.09 4.47
CA ALA A 65 22.57 4.83 3.23
C ALA A 65 23.86 4.82 2.37
N GLU A 66 23.68 4.64 1.06
CA GLU A 66 24.74 4.70 0.05
C GLU A 66 24.31 5.52 -1.16
N ALA A 67 24.78 6.76 -1.25
CA ALA A 67 24.36 7.70 -2.28
C ALA A 67 24.72 7.30 -3.72
N ASP A 68 25.75 6.48 -3.89
CA ASP A 68 26.26 6.03 -5.20
C ASP A 68 25.69 4.66 -5.62
N ALA A 69 24.83 4.05 -4.80
CA ALA A 69 24.20 2.78 -5.13
C ALA A 69 23.23 2.94 -6.31
N THR A 70 23.20 1.95 -7.20
CA THR A 70 22.35 1.97 -8.41
C THR A 70 21.73 0.60 -8.68
N ILE A 71 20.56 0.62 -9.31
CA ILE A 71 19.89 -0.59 -9.77
C ILE A 71 19.84 -0.60 -11.29
N ALA A 72 20.18 -1.74 -11.89
CA ALA A 72 19.99 -2.04 -13.30
C ALA A 72 19.03 -3.22 -13.46
N VAL A 73 18.10 -3.15 -14.43
CA VAL A 73 17.13 -4.22 -14.69
C VAL A 73 17.29 -4.74 -16.10
N VAL A 74 17.23 -6.06 -16.25
CA VAL A 74 17.22 -6.75 -17.54
C VAL A 74 16.00 -7.66 -17.63
N ASP A 75 15.50 -7.90 -18.84
CA ASP A 75 14.47 -8.89 -19.11
C ASP A 75 15.02 -10.33 -19.16
N GLY A 76 14.14 -11.32 -19.32
CA GLY A 76 14.50 -12.72 -19.42
C GLY A 76 15.41 -13.08 -20.60
N ALA A 77 15.55 -12.19 -21.61
CA ALA A 77 16.49 -12.33 -22.71
C ALA A 77 17.84 -11.64 -22.44
N GLY A 78 17.98 -10.95 -21.30
CA GLY A 78 19.16 -10.18 -20.92
C GLY A 78 19.22 -8.78 -21.56
N ALA A 79 18.14 -8.30 -22.17
CA ALA A 79 18.08 -6.95 -22.68
C ALA A 79 17.81 -5.94 -21.55
N ALA A 80 18.54 -4.81 -21.57
CA ALA A 80 18.38 -3.76 -20.56
C ALA A 80 17.00 -3.11 -20.65
N VAL A 81 16.35 -2.97 -19.49
CA VAL A 81 15.07 -2.27 -19.36
C VAL A 81 15.34 -0.82 -18.99
N ALA A 82 14.73 0.11 -19.73
CA ALA A 82 14.89 1.54 -19.45
C ALA A 82 14.18 1.94 -18.16
N GLY A 83 14.88 2.65 -17.30
CA GLY A 83 14.36 3.12 -16.01
C GLY A 83 15.31 4.10 -15.35
N THR A 84 14.90 4.64 -14.22
CA THR A 84 15.69 5.59 -13.43
C THR A 84 15.95 5.02 -12.04
N SER A 85 17.23 4.94 -11.65
CA SER A 85 17.63 4.61 -10.28
C SER A 85 17.77 5.88 -9.46
N MET A 86 17.30 5.85 -8.21
CA MET A 86 17.40 6.93 -7.24
C MET A 86 17.66 6.38 -5.83
N VAL A 87 18.20 7.19 -4.96
CA VAL A 87 18.46 6.83 -3.55
C VAL A 87 17.75 7.81 -2.65
N GLU A 88 16.98 7.29 -1.72
CA GLU A 88 16.34 8.07 -0.66
C GLU A 88 16.65 7.42 0.70
N GLY A 89 17.43 8.14 1.52
CA GLY A 89 17.92 7.57 2.77
C GLY A 89 18.73 6.29 2.55
N ASN A 90 18.27 5.18 3.08
CA ASN A 90 18.87 3.85 2.92
C ASN A 90 18.13 2.96 1.89
N VAL A 91 17.16 3.51 1.18
CA VAL A 91 16.43 2.81 0.12
C VAL A 91 16.97 3.20 -1.24
N VAL A 92 17.37 2.23 -2.03
CA VAL A 92 17.72 2.36 -3.45
C VAL A 92 16.54 1.91 -4.27
N MET A 93 16.01 2.81 -5.10
CA MET A 93 14.81 2.57 -5.91
C MET A 93 15.14 2.62 -7.39
N TRP A 94 14.44 1.84 -8.18
CA TRP A 94 14.44 1.92 -9.63
C TRP A 94 13.00 1.92 -10.15
N MET A 95 12.70 2.87 -11.02
CA MET A 95 11.38 2.99 -11.64
C MET A 95 11.50 2.80 -13.15
N PRO A 96 10.68 1.94 -13.76
CA PRO A 96 10.69 1.75 -15.20
C PRO A 96 10.19 3.03 -15.92
N SER A 97 10.80 3.36 -17.07
CA SER A 97 10.37 4.50 -17.89
C SER A 97 9.08 4.24 -18.68
N ALA A 98 8.65 3.00 -18.76
CA ALA A 98 7.39 2.54 -19.34
C ALA A 98 6.95 1.25 -18.60
N PRO A 99 5.65 0.91 -18.62
CA PRO A 99 5.18 -0.33 -18.03
C PRO A 99 5.99 -1.55 -18.48
N LEU A 100 6.29 -2.46 -17.56
CA LEU A 100 6.93 -3.73 -17.87
C LEU A 100 5.98 -4.61 -18.70
N ALA A 101 6.51 -5.53 -19.49
CA ALA A 101 5.68 -6.47 -20.21
C ALA A 101 5.01 -7.47 -19.25
N ALA A 102 3.74 -7.80 -19.48
CA ALA A 102 3.03 -8.81 -18.71
C ALA A 102 3.65 -10.20 -18.87
N ALA A 103 3.47 -11.07 -17.87
CA ALA A 103 3.95 -12.45 -17.83
C ALA A 103 5.44 -12.61 -18.25
N THR A 104 6.28 -11.66 -17.86
CA THR A 104 7.67 -11.57 -18.28
C THR A 104 8.62 -11.62 -17.09
N ALA A 105 9.69 -12.43 -17.20
CA ALA A 105 10.72 -12.52 -16.18
C ALA A 105 11.71 -11.34 -16.27
N TYR A 106 12.14 -10.84 -15.13
CA TYR A 106 13.11 -9.78 -14.99
C TYR A 106 14.15 -10.13 -13.93
N THR A 107 15.34 -9.54 -14.08
CA THR A 107 16.39 -9.58 -13.05
C THR A 107 16.83 -8.16 -12.77
N ALA A 108 16.77 -7.77 -11.50
CA ALA A 108 17.28 -6.50 -11.02
C ALA A 108 18.58 -6.73 -10.26
N THR A 109 19.61 -5.96 -10.59
CA THR A 109 20.93 -6.02 -9.95
C THR A 109 21.21 -4.69 -9.28
N LEU A 110 21.42 -4.73 -7.97
CA LEU A 110 21.94 -3.63 -7.17
C LEU A 110 23.46 -3.64 -7.23
N SER A 111 24.06 -2.52 -7.61
CA SER A 111 25.49 -2.25 -7.47
C SER A 111 25.69 -1.25 -6.33
N TYR A 112 26.45 -1.63 -5.31
CA TYR A 112 26.71 -0.82 -4.11
C TYR A 112 28.14 -1.08 -3.60
N SER A 113 28.52 -0.57 -2.43
CA SER A 113 29.91 -0.67 -1.92
C SER A 113 30.39 -2.10 -1.64
N CYS A 114 29.44 -3.04 -1.54
CA CYS A 114 29.73 -4.47 -1.41
C CYS A 114 29.69 -5.18 -2.78
N ASP A 115 29.56 -6.50 -2.79
CA ASP A 115 29.38 -7.26 -4.04
C ASP A 115 27.99 -6.98 -4.61
N ASP A 116 27.86 -7.01 -5.96
CA ASP A 116 26.56 -6.86 -6.62
C ASP A 116 25.57 -7.91 -6.11
N ALA A 117 24.34 -7.46 -5.86
CA ALA A 117 23.25 -8.33 -5.42
C ALA A 117 22.12 -8.31 -6.45
N SER A 118 21.48 -9.45 -6.66
CA SER A 118 20.42 -9.55 -7.67
C SER A 118 19.19 -10.23 -7.07
N ILE A 119 18.01 -9.77 -7.53
CA ILE A 119 16.74 -10.45 -7.36
C ILE A 119 16.13 -10.74 -8.72
N SER A 120 15.31 -11.77 -8.79
CA SER A 120 14.52 -12.13 -9.97
C SER A 120 13.05 -12.09 -9.65
N PHE A 121 12.24 -11.61 -10.57
CA PHE A 121 10.78 -11.62 -10.44
C PHE A 121 10.14 -11.81 -11.81
N THR A 122 8.87 -12.23 -11.82
CA THR A 122 8.05 -12.32 -13.02
C THR A 122 6.81 -11.48 -12.83
N THR A 123 6.47 -10.67 -13.83
CA THR A 123 5.21 -9.91 -13.80
C THR A 123 4.02 -10.84 -13.96
N SER A 124 2.87 -10.46 -13.34
CA SER A 124 1.59 -11.13 -13.56
C SER A 124 1.13 -11.00 -15.03
N ASP A 125 0.03 -11.61 -15.40
CA ASP A 125 -0.59 -11.46 -16.73
C ASP A 125 -1.40 -10.17 -16.87
N VAL A 126 -1.53 -9.38 -15.82
CA VAL A 126 -2.12 -8.03 -15.85
C VAL A 126 -1.28 -7.08 -16.69
N GLY A 127 -1.95 -6.26 -17.50
CA GLY A 127 -1.33 -5.30 -18.42
C GLY A 127 -1.74 -5.51 -19.87
N ALA A 128 -2.41 -6.64 -20.18
CA ALA A 128 -3.06 -6.82 -21.48
C ALA A 128 -4.38 -6.01 -21.52
N PRO A 129 -4.66 -5.24 -22.59
CA PRO A 129 -5.89 -4.45 -22.69
C PRO A 129 -7.15 -5.32 -22.60
N ILE A 130 -8.16 -4.85 -21.86
CA ILE A 130 -9.50 -5.44 -21.86
C ILE A 130 -10.15 -5.17 -23.21
N GLY A 131 -10.62 -6.22 -23.88
CA GLY A 131 -11.19 -6.09 -25.22
C GLY A 131 -12.55 -5.37 -25.29
N ASP A 132 -13.34 -5.45 -24.21
CA ASP A 132 -14.64 -4.79 -24.07
C ASP A 132 -14.73 -4.09 -22.72
N SER A 133 -14.34 -2.83 -22.68
CA SER A 133 -14.37 -2.02 -21.45
C SER A 133 -15.79 -1.86 -20.88
N ALA A 134 -16.84 -1.93 -21.72
CA ALA A 134 -18.22 -1.84 -21.25
C ALA A 134 -18.62 -3.02 -20.35
N SER A 135 -17.91 -4.15 -20.43
CA SER A 135 -18.16 -5.30 -19.53
C SER A 135 -17.77 -5.04 -18.07
N LEU A 136 -17.00 -3.99 -17.80
CA LEU A 136 -16.65 -3.59 -16.43
C LEU A 136 -17.80 -2.86 -15.72
N VAL A 137 -18.73 -2.26 -16.45
CA VAL A 137 -19.80 -1.42 -15.87
C VAL A 137 -20.70 -2.25 -14.96
N GLY A 138 -20.90 -1.77 -13.73
CA GLY A 138 -21.65 -2.44 -12.67
C GLY A 138 -20.84 -3.49 -11.91
N ASN A 139 -19.57 -3.68 -12.22
CA ASN A 139 -18.70 -4.51 -11.39
C ASN A 139 -18.27 -3.73 -10.13
N VAL A 140 -18.34 -4.39 -9.00
CA VAL A 140 -17.87 -3.90 -7.70
C VAL A 140 -16.63 -4.68 -7.30
N TYR A 141 -15.62 -3.98 -6.79
CA TYR A 141 -14.37 -4.57 -6.31
C TYR A 141 -14.14 -4.21 -4.85
N ALA A 142 -13.73 -5.18 -4.04
CA ALA A 142 -13.40 -4.97 -2.63
C ALA A 142 -11.89 -4.74 -2.47
N LEU A 143 -11.49 -3.54 -2.07
CA LEU A 143 -10.11 -3.14 -1.87
C LEU A 143 -9.74 -3.21 -0.39
N PRO A 144 -8.97 -4.22 0.06
CA PRO A 144 -8.59 -4.39 1.46
C PRO A 144 -7.39 -3.49 1.79
N LEU A 145 -7.63 -2.33 2.42
CA LEU A 145 -6.55 -1.39 2.76
C LEU A 145 -5.51 -1.99 3.71
N THR A 146 -5.91 -2.94 4.55
CA THR A 146 -5.01 -3.60 5.52
C THR A 146 -3.99 -4.55 4.88
N GLU A 147 -4.20 -4.97 3.65
CA GLU A 147 -3.31 -5.86 2.91
C GLU A 147 -2.29 -5.10 2.07
N GLY A 148 -2.46 -3.79 1.94
CA GLY A 148 -1.57 -2.93 1.18
C GLY A 148 -0.25 -2.63 1.89
N ARG A 149 0.75 -2.25 1.09
CA ARG A 149 2.03 -1.74 1.58
C ARG A 149 1.89 -0.23 1.84
N PHE A 150 2.03 0.17 3.10
CA PHE A 150 2.06 1.59 3.47
C PHE A 150 3.42 2.19 3.10
N VAL A 151 3.42 3.03 2.07
CA VAL A 151 4.62 3.73 1.59
C VAL A 151 4.78 5.07 2.30
N GLU A 152 3.67 5.76 2.51
CA GLU A 152 3.60 7.02 3.26
C GLU A 152 2.49 6.94 4.32
N PRO A 153 2.79 7.31 5.56
CA PRO A 153 4.11 7.62 6.09
C PRO A 153 4.96 6.35 6.29
N PRO A 154 6.27 6.43 6.04
CA PRO A 154 7.13 5.27 6.21
C PRO A 154 7.24 4.84 7.69
N GLY A 155 7.25 3.52 7.93
CA GLY A 155 7.47 2.94 9.27
C GLY A 155 6.27 2.98 10.22
N VAL A 156 5.11 3.48 9.80
CA VAL A 156 3.87 3.45 10.63
C VAL A 156 2.79 2.52 10.07
N GLY A 157 3.11 1.75 9.04
CA GLY A 157 2.15 0.86 8.37
C GLY A 157 1.41 -0.06 9.33
N GLU A 158 2.11 -0.69 10.30
CA GLU A 158 1.48 -1.56 11.30
C GLU A 158 0.51 -0.80 12.22
N ILE A 159 0.78 0.47 12.52
CA ILE A 159 -0.10 1.30 13.34
C ILE A 159 -1.34 1.68 12.52
N LEU A 160 -1.15 2.13 11.28
CA LEU A 160 -2.24 2.56 10.41
C LEU A 160 -3.13 1.38 9.99
N SER A 161 -2.57 0.21 9.70
CA SER A 161 -3.35 -0.99 9.39
C SER A 161 -4.23 -1.43 10.56
N GLY A 162 -3.80 -1.16 11.80
CA GLY A 162 -4.62 -1.40 13.00
C GLY A 162 -5.75 -0.39 13.19
N LEU A 163 -5.68 0.79 12.57
CA LEU A 163 -6.71 1.83 12.61
C LEU A 163 -7.65 1.76 11.41
N LEU A 164 -7.12 1.42 10.23
CA LEU A 164 -7.87 1.31 8.98
C LEU A 164 -8.41 -0.12 8.83
N THR A 165 -9.34 -0.49 9.70
CA THR A 165 -9.89 -1.86 9.76
C THR A 165 -10.93 -2.16 8.68
N VAL A 166 -11.37 -1.16 7.94
CA VAL A 166 -12.39 -1.28 6.88
C VAL A 166 -11.75 -1.15 5.50
N GLY A 167 -12.30 -1.88 4.53
CA GLY A 167 -11.92 -1.78 3.13
C GLY A 167 -12.73 -0.71 2.39
N VAL A 168 -12.41 -0.53 1.12
CA VAL A 168 -13.15 0.33 0.19
C VAL A 168 -13.74 -0.54 -0.89
N LEU A 169 -15.03 -0.39 -1.17
CA LEU A 169 -15.69 -0.94 -2.35
C LEU A 169 -15.57 0.09 -3.48
N ILE A 170 -15.29 -0.38 -4.69
CA ILE A 170 -15.18 0.46 -5.87
C ILE A 170 -16.10 -0.11 -6.94
N GLU A 171 -17.07 0.66 -7.41
CA GLU A 171 -17.95 0.31 -8.52
C GLU A 171 -17.55 1.08 -9.79
N VAL A 172 -17.49 0.39 -10.91
CA VAL A 172 -17.35 1.02 -12.22
C VAL A 172 -18.73 1.48 -12.70
N THR A 173 -18.95 2.78 -12.71
CA THR A 173 -20.25 3.37 -13.10
C THR A 173 -20.39 3.61 -14.60
N SER A 174 -19.26 3.86 -15.30
CA SER A 174 -19.19 3.84 -16.78
C SER A 174 -17.79 3.49 -17.24
N ALA A 175 -17.66 2.88 -18.42
CA ALA A 175 -16.35 2.63 -19.06
C ALA A 175 -16.51 2.56 -20.57
N ASP A 176 -15.55 3.18 -21.28
CA ASP A 176 -15.36 3.04 -22.73
C ASP A 176 -13.86 2.89 -23.05
N ALA A 177 -13.45 2.97 -24.29
CA ALA A 177 -12.07 2.79 -24.71
C ALA A 177 -11.12 3.92 -24.24
N SER A 178 -11.65 5.03 -23.76
CA SER A 178 -10.87 6.23 -23.45
C SER A 178 -11.13 6.81 -22.07
N ALA A 179 -12.25 6.47 -21.46
CA ALA A 179 -12.67 7.05 -20.18
C ALA A 179 -13.35 6.03 -19.28
N ILE A 180 -13.18 6.21 -17.97
CA ILE A 180 -13.83 5.40 -16.94
C ILE A 180 -14.30 6.31 -15.79
N THR A 181 -15.47 6.00 -15.24
CA THR A 181 -15.95 6.63 -14.02
C THR A 181 -16.21 5.58 -12.95
N MET A 182 -15.95 5.94 -11.72
CA MET A 182 -16.09 5.05 -10.57
C MET A 182 -16.78 5.76 -9.41
N MET A 183 -17.36 4.97 -8.53
CA MET A 183 -17.89 5.41 -7.25
C MET A 183 -17.31 4.50 -6.17
N GLY A 184 -16.90 5.07 -5.05
CA GLY A 184 -16.39 4.34 -3.92
C GLY A 184 -17.39 4.32 -2.77
N ALA A 185 -17.26 3.32 -1.89
CA ALA A 185 -17.97 3.27 -0.63
C ALA A 185 -17.10 2.60 0.43
N VAL A 186 -17.31 2.95 1.69
CA VAL A 186 -16.68 2.24 2.81
C VAL A 186 -17.35 0.88 2.96
N ALA A 187 -16.57 -0.18 3.15
CA ALA A 187 -17.10 -1.51 3.43
C ALA A 187 -17.60 -1.61 4.88
N ALA A 188 -18.62 -2.41 5.11
CA ALA A 188 -19.14 -2.64 6.45
C ALA A 188 -18.16 -3.48 7.29
N GLU A 189 -17.99 -3.14 8.57
CA GLU A 189 -17.09 -3.88 9.48
C GLU A 189 -17.45 -5.37 9.60
N SER A 190 -18.73 -5.71 9.44
CA SER A 190 -19.24 -7.09 9.57
C SER A 190 -19.09 -7.92 8.29
N ASP A 191 -18.94 -7.26 7.13
CA ASP A 191 -18.83 -7.92 5.83
C ASP A 191 -18.05 -7.02 4.87
N PRO A 192 -16.80 -7.36 4.53
CA PRO A 192 -15.95 -6.56 3.64
C PRO A 192 -16.46 -6.47 2.20
N ASN A 193 -17.46 -7.27 1.83
CA ASN A 193 -18.08 -7.25 0.51
C ASN A 193 -19.42 -6.49 0.49
N ALA A 194 -19.84 -5.93 1.61
CA ALA A 194 -21.05 -5.14 1.73
C ALA A 194 -20.74 -3.68 2.05
N GLN A 195 -21.51 -2.75 1.47
CA GLN A 195 -21.40 -1.34 1.76
C GLN A 195 -21.86 -0.99 3.18
N ASP A 196 -21.14 -0.12 3.86
CA ASP A 196 -21.66 0.60 5.02
C ASP A 196 -22.60 1.71 4.56
N LEU A 197 -23.90 1.49 4.75
CA LEU A 197 -24.94 2.44 4.36
C LEU A 197 -25.02 3.67 5.27
N CYS A 198 -24.28 3.70 6.37
CA CYS A 198 -24.19 4.83 7.29
C CYS A 198 -22.97 5.74 7.03
N THR A 199 -22.27 5.48 5.94
CA THR A 199 -21.18 6.32 5.44
C THR A 199 -21.54 6.85 4.06
N GLU A 200 -21.18 8.10 3.77
CA GLU A 200 -21.35 8.71 2.45
C GLU A 200 -20.52 7.97 1.40
N THR A 201 -21.01 7.93 0.16
CA THR A 201 -20.23 7.42 -0.95
C THR A 201 -19.13 8.40 -1.36
N ILE A 202 -18.05 7.85 -1.89
CA ILE A 202 -16.91 8.59 -2.42
C ILE A 202 -17.17 8.77 -3.92
N ASP A 203 -17.51 9.97 -4.32
CA ASP A 203 -17.76 10.28 -5.73
C ASP A 203 -16.49 10.83 -6.38
N PHE A 204 -16.14 10.28 -7.55
CA PHE A 204 -15.12 10.84 -8.42
C PHE A 204 -15.82 11.52 -9.61
N PRO A 205 -16.08 12.84 -9.55
CA PRO A 205 -16.95 13.53 -10.50
C PRO A 205 -16.33 13.66 -11.88
N THR A 206 -15.01 13.53 -11.99
CA THR A 206 -14.29 13.64 -13.26
C THR A 206 -13.99 12.25 -13.83
N ALA A 207 -14.39 12.00 -15.07
CA ALA A 207 -14.01 10.76 -15.75
C ALA A 207 -12.48 10.66 -15.87
N ALA A 208 -11.93 9.54 -15.44
CA ALA A 208 -10.51 9.25 -15.56
C ALA A 208 -10.14 8.85 -17.00
N ASP A 209 -8.90 9.14 -17.41
CA ASP A 209 -8.33 8.64 -18.65
C ASP A 209 -8.15 7.12 -18.58
N PHE A 210 -8.74 6.40 -19.54
CA PHE A 210 -8.63 4.95 -19.67
C PHE A 210 -7.96 4.54 -20.99
N SER A 211 -7.30 5.49 -21.65
CA SER A 211 -6.57 5.22 -22.91
C SER A 211 -5.41 4.24 -22.73
N GLU A 212 -4.91 4.09 -21.50
CA GLU A 212 -3.90 3.09 -21.11
C GLU A 212 -4.53 1.80 -20.53
N ASN A 213 -5.79 1.49 -20.94
CA ASN A 213 -6.47 0.25 -20.57
C ASN A 213 -5.49 -0.96 -20.55
N PRO A 214 -5.40 -1.77 -19.48
CA PRO A 214 -6.32 -1.87 -18.35
C PRO A 214 -6.03 -0.94 -17.15
N TYR A 215 -5.03 -0.06 -17.22
CA TYR A 215 -4.69 0.87 -16.16
C TYR A 215 -5.69 2.02 -16.08
N PHE A 216 -6.03 2.40 -14.86
CA PHE A 216 -6.84 3.57 -14.56
C PHE A 216 -6.26 4.35 -13.37
N GLN A 217 -6.60 5.61 -13.28
CA GLN A 217 -6.41 6.45 -12.11
C GLN A 217 -7.60 7.40 -11.99
N VAL A 218 -8.40 7.27 -10.94
CA VAL A 218 -9.48 8.21 -10.60
C VAL A 218 -9.00 9.18 -9.53
N GLY A 219 -9.55 10.40 -9.55
CA GLY A 219 -9.06 11.52 -8.75
C GLY A 219 -7.86 12.23 -9.40
N PRO A 220 -7.17 13.16 -8.70
CA PRO A 220 -7.42 13.46 -7.28
C PRO A 220 -8.73 14.25 -7.06
N ASP A 221 -9.41 13.95 -5.98
CA ASP A 221 -10.60 14.66 -5.50
C ASP A 221 -10.61 14.71 -3.97
N ASP A 222 -11.20 15.78 -3.41
CA ASP A 222 -11.35 15.91 -1.97
C ASP A 222 -12.57 15.12 -1.50
N THR A 223 -12.44 14.43 -0.38
CA THR A 223 -13.54 13.64 0.17
C THR A 223 -13.54 13.66 1.70
N VAL A 224 -14.64 13.24 2.27
CA VAL A 224 -14.78 13.02 3.71
C VAL A 224 -15.24 11.58 3.93
N ILE A 225 -14.48 10.83 4.69
CA ILE A 225 -14.89 9.50 5.11
C ILE A 225 -15.31 9.51 6.59
N SER A 226 -16.26 8.69 6.96
CA SER A 226 -16.65 8.51 8.36
C SER A 226 -16.22 7.14 8.84
N VAL A 227 -15.37 7.11 9.86
CA VAL A 227 -14.89 5.88 10.49
C VAL A 227 -15.18 5.95 11.98
N ALA A 228 -15.90 4.97 12.51
CA ALA A 228 -16.30 4.91 13.93
C ALA A 228 -17.00 6.22 14.42
N GLY A 229 -17.81 6.84 13.57
CA GLY A 229 -18.52 8.10 13.88
C GLY A 229 -17.63 9.35 13.86
N ILE A 230 -16.41 9.25 13.36
CA ILE A 230 -15.49 10.37 13.18
C ILE A 230 -15.38 10.67 11.69
N SER A 231 -15.66 11.92 11.31
CA SER A 231 -15.47 12.40 9.94
C SER A 231 -14.02 12.82 9.71
N ILE A 232 -13.38 12.22 8.72
CA ILE A 232 -11.98 12.46 8.37
C ILE A 232 -11.94 13.03 6.96
N ALA A 233 -11.43 14.25 6.81
CA ALA A 233 -11.17 14.84 5.50
C ALA A 233 -9.93 14.19 4.88
N ILE A 234 -10.04 13.84 3.61
CA ILE A 234 -8.94 13.37 2.78
C ILE A 234 -8.88 14.30 1.57
N ASP A 235 -7.80 15.06 1.49
CA ASP A 235 -7.55 15.95 0.35
C ASP A 235 -6.76 15.18 -0.72
N ASP A 236 -7.01 15.51 -1.99
CA ASP A 236 -6.34 14.92 -3.15
C ASP A 236 -6.40 13.38 -3.19
N LEU A 237 -7.52 12.78 -2.77
CA LEU A 237 -7.69 11.33 -2.84
C LEU A 237 -7.62 10.85 -4.29
N ALA A 238 -6.68 9.99 -4.57
CA ALA A 238 -6.54 9.29 -5.84
C ALA A 238 -6.47 7.78 -5.64
N ILE A 239 -7.14 7.04 -6.51
CA ILE A 239 -7.09 5.57 -6.56
C ILE A 239 -6.65 5.15 -7.96
N SER A 240 -5.66 4.29 -8.03
CA SER A 240 -5.18 3.72 -9.29
C SER A 240 -5.07 2.21 -9.22
N GLY A 241 -5.00 1.56 -10.37
CA GLY A 241 -4.84 0.11 -10.48
C GLY A 241 -4.93 -0.33 -11.93
N ALA A 242 -4.90 -1.62 -12.15
CA ALA A 242 -5.14 -2.20 -13.47
C ALA A 242 -6.08 -3.40 -13.34
N PHE A 243 -7.07 -3.48 -14.22
CA PHE A 243 -7.95 -4.64 -14.26
C PHE A 243 -7.22 -5.88 -14.77
N SER A 244 -7.57 -7.03 -14.20
CA SER A 244 -7.21 -8.33 -14.75
C SER A 244 -7.76 -8.50 -16.17
N PRO A 245 -7.19 -9.39 -17.01
CA PRO A 245 -7.65 -9.56 -18.40
C PRO A 245 -9.13 -9.92 -18.55
N ASN A 246 -9.72 -10.54 -17.51
CA ASN A 246 -11.13 -10.92 -17.46
C ASN A 246 -12.01 -9.86 -16.78
N GLY A 247 -11.43 -8.83 -16.18
CA GLY A 247 -12.15 -7.82 -15.41
C GLY A 247 -12.70 -8.31 -14.08
N ASP A 248 -12.19 -9.44 -13.54
CA ASP A 248 -12.62 -10.05 -12.28
C ASP A 248 -11.78 -9.64 -11.07
N ALA A 249 -10.72 -8.87 -11.30
CA ALA A 249 -9.88 -8.31 -10.25
C ALA A 249 -9.28 -6.96 -10.66
N ILE A 250 -8.84 -6.17 -9.67
CA ILE A 250 -7.92 -5.04 -9.85
C ILE A 250 -6.62 -5.42 -9.17
N GLU A 251 -5.50 -5.27 -9.86
CA GLU A 251 -4.18 -5.53 -9.32
C GLU A 251 -3.31 -4.27 -9.29
N GLY A 252 -2.31 -4.30 -8.40
CA GLY A 252 -1.41 -3.17 -8.18
C GLY A 252 -2.17 -1.90 -7.77
N ALA A 253 -3.30 -2.06 -7.11
CA ALA A 253 -4.07 -0.94 -6.65
C ALA A 253 -3.27 -0.11 -5.66
N ALA A 254 -3.38 1.21 -5.81
CA ALA A 254 -2.77 2.18 -4.92
C ALA A 254 -3.79 3.27 -4.57
N LEU A 255 -3.71 3.72 -3.32
CA LEU A 255 -4.47 4.84 -2.80
C LEU A 255 -3.48 5.88 -2.29
N SER A 256 -3.70 7.14 -2.63
CA SER A 256 -2.90 8.26 -2.12
C SER A 256 -3.80 9.45 -1.79
N GLY A 257 -3.33 10.30 -0.88
CA GLY A 257 -4.02 11.51 -0.46
C GLY A 257 -3.36 12.14 0.76
N SER A 258 -4.01 13.12 1.34
CA SER A 258 -3.58 13.77 2.58
C SER A 258 -4.71 13.73 3.60
N ILE A 259 -4.45 13.22 4.79
CA ILE A 259 -5.44 13.04 5.85
C ILE A 259 -5.30 14.17 6.87
N ASP A 260 -6.41 14.86 7.17
CA ASP A 260 -6.50 15.73 8.35
C ASP A 260 -6.47 14.88 9.62
N THR A 261 -5.44 15.08 10.44
CA THR A 261 -5.22 14.28 11.65
C THR A 261 -5.98 14.78 12.87
N ARG A 262 -6.52 15.99 12.84
CA ARG A 262 -7.22 16.60 13.99
C ARG A 262 -8.41 15.78 14.50
N PRO A 263 -9.27 15.23 13.63
CA PRO A 263 -10.36 14.35 14.06
C PRO A 263 -9.88 13.04 14.71
N LEU A 264 -8.66 12.60 14.43
CA LEU A 264 -8.09 11.38 14.99
C LEU A 264 -7.53 11.53 16.40
N VAL A 265 -7.34 12.77 16.88
CA VAL A 265 -6.77 13.05 18.21
C VAL A 265 -7.50 12.31 19.35
N PRO A 266 -8.84 12.26 19.40
CA PRO A 266 -9.53 11.51 20.45
C PRO A 266 -9.26 10.00 20.45
N LEU A 267 -8.88 9.42 19.30
CA LEU A 267 -8.63 7.99 19.16
C LEU A 267 -7.20 7.60 19.56
N VAL A 268 -6.21 8.41 19.16
CA VAL A 268 -4.79 8.02 19.23
C VAL A 268 -3.95 8.91 20.13
N ALA A 269 -4.45 10.10 20.47
CA ALA A 269 -3.74 11.12 21.26
C ALA A 269 -4.66 11.81 22.26
N GLU A 270 -5.54 11.07 22.94
CA GLU A 270 -6.55 11.60 23.86
C GLU A 270 -5.93 12.59 24.88
N GLY A 271 -6.56 13.74 25.00
CA GLY A 271 -6.12 14.82 25.90
C GLY A 271 -5.01 15.71 25.36
N GLN A 272 -4.54 15.47 24.12
CA GLN A 272 -3.63 16.35 23.40
C GLN A 272 -4.43 17.44 22.64
N GLY A 273 -3.72 18.48 22.16
CA GLY A 273 -4.30 19.47 21.24
C GLY A 273 -4.38 18.96 19.82
N ASP A 274 -4.81 19.82 18.88
CA ASP A 274 -4.97 19.50 17.45
C ASP A 274 -3.68 18.93 16.80
N ASP A 275 -2.53 19.20 17.36
CA ASP A 275 -1.22 18.70 16.97
C ASP A 275 -0.85 17.33 17.60
N GLY A 276 -1.75 16.74 18.37
CA GLY A 276 -1.47 15.52 19.14
C GLY A 276 -1.02 14.35 18.29
N VAL A 277 -1.69 14.08 17.15
CA VAL A 277 -1.30 13.02 16.22
C VAL A 277 0.03 13.35 15.54
N CYS A 278 0.21 14.60 15.10
CA CYS A 278 1.44 15.07 14.47
C CYS A 278 2.64 14.97 15.39
N ASN A 279 2.47 15.32 16.66
CA ASN A 279 3.52 15.14 17.68
C ASN A 279 3.85 13.66 17.91
N LEU A 280 2.86 12.77 17.86
CA LEU A 280 3.07 11.34 17.99
C LEU A 280 3.89 10.80 16.81
N VAL A 281 3.48 11.07 15.56
CA VAL A 281 4.19 10.56 14.37
C VAL A 281 5.58 11.19 14.20
N ALA A 282 5.79 12.42 14.69
CA ALA A 282 7.10 13.05 14.71
C ALA A 282 8.11 12.28 15.57
N THR A 283 7.68 11.49 16.57
CA THR A 283 8.57 10.62 17.34
C THR A 283 9.18 9.49 16.50
N PHE A 284 8.54 9.16 15.37
CA PHE A 284 9.02 8.21 14.36
C PHE A 284 9.77 8.90 13.21
N GLY A 285 10.02 10.22 13.31
CA GLY A 285 10.70 11.00 12.28
C GLY A 285 9.80 11.44 11.12
N ILE A 286 8.47 11.35 11.27
CA ILE A 286 7.49 11.69 10.25
C ILE A 286 6.93 13.08 10.54
N PRO A 287 7.20 14.09 9.68
CA PRO A 287 6.59 15.41 9.83
C PRO A 287 5.17 15.43 9.27
N CYS A 288 4.25 16.12 9.94
CA CYS A 288 3.02 16.54 9.29
C CYS A 288 3.30 17.64 8.26
N ILE A 289 2.41 17.75 7.30
CA ILE A 289 2.42 18.73 6.20
C ILE A 289 1.29 19.74 6.38
N GLU A 290 1.39 20.87 5.67
CA GLU A 290 0.28 21.84 5.61
C GLU A 290 -0.96 21.20 5.01
N CYS A 291 -2.11 21.41 5.63
CA CYS A 291 -3.39 20.99 5.06
C CYS A 291 -3.80 21.88 3.89
N ALA A 292 -4.55 21.34 2.93
CA ALA A 292 -4.99 22.06 1.73
C ALA A 292 -5.86 23.29 2.07
N ASP A 293 -6.58 23.25 3.18
CA ASP A 293 -7.40 24.38 3.70
C ASP A 293 -6.56 25.53 4.29
N GLY A 294 -5.23 25.39 4.39
CA GLY A 294 -4.32 26.38 4.97
C GLY A 294 -4.44 26.51 6.49
N SER A 295 -5.05 25.56 7.18
CA SER A 295 -5.25 25.58 8.63
C SER A 295 -3.96 25.34 9.44
N GLY A 296 -2.90 24.84 8.80
CA GLY A 296 -1.60 24.57 9.41
C GLY A 296 -1.09 23.14 9.12
N PRO A 297 0.05 22.76 9.71
CA PRO A 297 0.69 21.47 9.46
C PRO A 297 0.04 20.35 10.30
N TYR A 298 -1.22 20.09 10.06
CA TYR A 298 -2.00 19.04 10.74
C TYR A 298 -2.30 17.86 9.85
N CYS A 299 -1.87 17.90 8.58
CA CYS A 299 -2.14 16.84 7.62
C CYS A 299 -0.99 15.86 7.47
N LEU A 300 -1.34 14.61 7.17
CA LEU A 300 -0.40 13.52 6.99
C LEU A 300 -0.57 12.93 5.59
N ALA A 301 0.51 12.90 4.81
CA ALA A 301 0.49 12.22 3.53
C ALA A 301 0.20 10.73 3.73
N LEU A 302 -0.70 10.18 2.94
CA LEU A 302 -1.05 8.76 2.91
C LEU A 302 -0.77 8.21 1.53
N LYS A 303 -0.03 7.11 1.49
CA LYS A 303 0.10 6.29 0.29
C LYS A 303 0.16 4.82 0.67
N VAL A 304 -0.77 4.06 0.12
CA VAL A 304 -0.82 2.60 0.23
C VAL A 304 -0.78 2.04 -1.18
N ASP A 305 0.09 1.10 -1.46
CA ASP A 305 0.22 0.45 -2.76
C ASP A 305 0.20 -1.08 -2.65
N SER A 306 0.39 -1.75 -3.78
CA SER A 306 0.51 -3.21 -3.89
C SER A 306 -0.73 -3.98 -3.39
N MET A 307 -1.89 -3.33 -3.44
CA MET A 307 -3.16 -3.97 -3.10
C MET A 307 -3.73 -4.74 -4.31
N SER A 308 -4.51 -5.77 -4.02
CA SER A 308 -5.37 -6.46 -4.99
C SER A 308 -6.81 -6.41 -4.52
N ALA A 309 -7.74 -6.21 -5.44
CA ALA A 309 -9.17 -6.15 -5.16
C ALA A 309 -9.90 -7.17 -6.02
N ASP A 310 -10.56 -8.13 -5.38
CA ASP A 310 -11.41 -9.10 -6.08
C ASP A 310 -12.78 -8.51 -6.41
N GLN A 311 -13.35 -8.93 -7.54
CA GLN A 311 -14.72 -8.61 -7.87
C GLN A 311 -15.67 -9.23 -6.84
N VAL A 312 -16.62 -8.45 -6.34
CA VAL A 312 -17.70 -8.90 -5.47
C VAL A 312 -18.87 -9.40 -6.34
N PRO A 313 -19.13 -10.70 -6.44
CA PRO A 313 -20.19 -11.22 -7.29
C PRO A 313 -21.58 -10.71 -6.88
N GLY A 314 -22.24 -9.96 -7.79
CA GLY A 314 -23.55 -9.36 -7.50
C GLY A 314 -23.49 -8.20 -6.51
N GLY A 315 -22.30 -7.65 -6.28
CA GLY A 315 -22.11 -6.42 -5.51
C GLY A 315 -22.81 -5.25 -6.19
N ASP A 316 -23.23 -4.27 -5.38
CA ASP A 316 -23.88 -3.03 -5.79
C ASP A 316 -23.49 -1.94 -4.81
N VAL A 317 -23.12 -0.76 -5.29
CA VAL A 317 -22.84 0.40 -4.46
C VAL A 317 -23.99 1.40 -4.62
N VAL A 318 -24.74 1.58 -3.56
CA VAL A 318 -25.83 2.54 -3.52
C VAL A 318 -25.29 3.91 -3.16
N GLN A 319 -25.51 4.91 -4.00
CA GLN A 319 -25.12 6.29 -3.69
C GLN A 319 -25.76 6.76 -2.40
N ARG A 320 -24.96 7.28 -1.49
CA ARG A 320 -25.38 7.83 -0.19
C ARG A 320 -24.81 9.22 -0.02
N THR A 321 -25.67 10.18 0.14
CA THR A 321 -25.29 11.56 0.48
C THR A 321 -25.34 11.77 2.00
N ALA A 322 -24.76 12.87 2.49
CA ALA A 322 -24.88 13.28 3.89
C ALA A 322 -26.34 13.32 4.39
N ASP A 323 -27.23 13.82 3.53
CA ASP A 323 -28.68 13.89 3.84
C ASP A 323 -29.31 12.48 3.94
N ASP A 324 -28.92 11.55 3.07
CA ASP A 324 -29.39 10.16 3.11
C ASP A 324 -28.98 9.47 4.41
N VAL A 325 -27.70 9.64 4.80
CA VAL A 325 -27.17 9.07 6.04
C VAL A 325 -27.84 9.73 7.27
N ALA A 326 -27.96 11.05 7.29
CA ALA A 326 -28.56 11.77 8.42
C ALA A 326 -30.04 11.46 8.63
N ASN A 327 -30.78 11.11 7.56
CA ASN A 327 -32.20 10.79 7.62
C ASN A 327 -32.49 9.29 7.74
N ASP A 328 -31.46 8.43 7.70
CA ASP A 328 -31.64 6.98 7.83
C ASP A 328 -31.75 6.59 9.32
N PRO A 329 -32.92 6.07 9.76
CA PRO A 329 -33.11 5.72 11.16
C PRO A 329 -32.21 4.57 11.64
N THR A 330 -31.64 3.77 10.72
CA THR A 330 -30.72 2.67 11.05
C THR A 330 -29.31 3.17 11.37
N CYS A 331 -28.95 4.39 10.92
CA CYS A 331 -27.65 5.01 11.16
C CYS A 331 -27.62 5.87 12.44
N SER A 332 -28.77 6.13 13.08
CA SER A 332 -28.89 6.92 14.30
C SER A 332 -28.63 6.06 15.55
N GLY A 333 -27.36 5.71 15.82
CA GLY A 333 -27.02 4.90 17.01
C GLY A 333 -25.63 4.29 17.02
N THR A 334 -24.81 4.61 16.06
CA THR A 334 -23.38 4.21 15.98
C THR A 334 -22.45 5.27 16.49
#